data_3fdc012ee2e4936ebbb6e1550aa65ab3
#
_entry.id   3fdc012ee2e4936ebbb6e1550aa65ab3
#
_cell.length_a   1.000
_cell.length_b   1.000
_cell.length_c   1.000
_cell.angle_alpha   90.00
_cell.angle_beta   90.00
_cell.angle_gamma   90.00
#
_symmetry.space_group_name_H-M   'P 1'
#
loop_
_entity.id
_entity.type
_entity.pdbx_description
1 polymer ?
#
loop_
_entity_poly.entity_id
_entity_poly.type
_entity_poly.pdbx_seq_one_letter_code
_entity_poly.pdbx_strand_id
1 'polypeptide(L)'
;MENQRENADLLAVLSDGMADAVEKVGASVVRVHGRRRHSGSGVVYEPGLVLTSSHVVEREEDLSVETGDGRKLAARFVGRDPSTDLAVLRVEDLDAGAAAFAEGEPRIGQLALAVGSRARGDKHRATLGVVSSVGGPMRTWRGGRVERYIQADATPYPGFSGGSLIDARGNVLGILTSGFGRGAAFAIPAALARRVADSLAERGSVRRGYLGILSQPVRLPDGGRTGLIQRGGLLVVGVEDGSPAGNGGLIVGDILATLDGQPVEDTDDLLTLLTGDRVGRAVSVGVVRGGELTTMEVSVGERD
;
A
#
# COMPACT_ATOMS: atom_id res chain seq x y z
N MET A 1 -15.47 35.89 30.37
CA MET A 1 -16.63 35.61 29.51
C MET A 1 -16.26 35.70 28.02
N GLU A 2 -15.45 36.68 27.61
CA GLU A 2 -14.99 36.87 26.23
C GLU A 2 -14.13 35.66 25.73
N ASN A 3 -13.10 35.26 26.49
CA ASN A 3 -12.27 34.07 26.20
C ASN A 3 -13.06 32.77 26.14
N GLN A 4 -14.18 32.62 26.83
CA GLN A 4 -15.00 31.42 26.76
C GLN A 4 -15.87 31.40 25.50
N ARG A 5 -16.26 32.56 24.98
CA ARG A 5 -16.98 32.67 23.71
C ARG A 5 -16.04 32.40 22.52
N GLU A 6 -14.84 33.02 22.52
CA GLU A 6 -13.83 32.76 21.49
C GLU A 6 -13.42 31.28 21.40
N ASN A 7 -13.23 30.61 22.56
CA ASN A 7 -12.91 29.19 22.59
C ASN A 7 -14.09 28.31 22.12
N ALA A 8 -15.34 28.69 22.41
CA ALA A 8 -16.51 27.99 21.91
C ALA A 8 -16.63 28.12 20.39
N ASP A 9 -16.34 29.31 19.85
CA ASP A 9 -16.35 29.55 18.40
C ASP A 9 -15.24 28.74 17.69
N LEU A 10 -14.04 28.63 18.27
CA LEU A 10 -12.96 27.82 17.72
C LEU A 10 -13.29 26.33 17.65
N LEU A 11 -13.95 25.80 18.70
CA LEU A 11 -14.37 24.39 18.72
C LEU A 11 -15.48 24.11 17.69
N ALA A 12 -16.40 25.05 17.51
CA ALA A 12 -17.44 24.95 16.49
C ALA A 12 -16.82 24.94 15.08
N VAL A 13 -15.91 25.88 14.79
CA VAL A 13 -15.19 25.94 13.51
C VAL A 13 -14.42 24.64 13.23
N LEU A 14 -13.74 24.08 14.24
CA LEU A 14 -13.05 22.80 14.10
C LEU A 14 -14.03 21.65 13.81
N SER A 15 -15.15 21.61 14.54
CA SER A 15 -16.19 20.58 14.37
C SER A 15 -16.81 20.65 12.97
N ASP A 16 -17.17 21.85 12.53
CA ASP A 16 -17.76 22.06 11.20
C ASP A 16 -16.75 21.72 10.11
N GLY A 17 -15.48 22.14 10.25
CA GLY A 17 -14.44 21.80 9.31
C GLY A 17 -14.19 20.29 9.17
N MET A 18 -14.33 19.53 10.26
CA MET A 18 -14.26 18.05 10.20
C MET A 18 -15.48 17.46 9.49
N ALA A 19 -16.67 17.98 9.72
CA ALA A 19 -17.88 17.55 9.03
C ALA A 19 -17.78 17.83 7.52
N ASP A 20 -17.36 19.04 7.15
CA ASP A 20 -17.12 19.43 5.76
C ASP A 20 -16.08 18.54 5.07
N ALA A 21 -15.01 18.17 5.79
CA ALA A 21 -13.98 17.26 5.27
C ALA A 21 -14.56 15.87 4.95
N VAL A 22 -15.43 15.35 5.82
CA VAL A 22 -16.12 14.06 5.59
C VAL A 22 -17.11 14.17 4.43
N GLU A 23 -17.87 15.25 4.32
CA GLU A 23 -18.82 15.48 3.22
C GLU A 23 -18.06 15.58 1.88
N LYS A 24 -16.96 16.33 1.85
CA LYS A 24 -16.12 16.49 0.66
C LYS A 24 -15.62 15.15 0.12
N VAL A 25 -14.97 14.34 0.97
CA VAL A 25 -14.46 13.03 0.54
C VAL A 25 -15.59 12.03 0.32
N GLY A 26 -16.68 12.16 1.05
CA GLY A 26 -17.86 11.32 0.95
C GLY A 26 -18.42 11.23 -0.47
N ALA A 27 -18.37 12.32 -1.21
CA ALA A 27 -18.78 12.34 -2.62
C ALA A 27 -17.98 11.36 -3.52
N SER A 28 -16.76 11.02 -3.11
CA SER A 28 -15.88 10.09 -3.81
C SER A 28 -15.81 8.70 -3.16
N VAL A 29 -16.48 8.49 -2.02
CA VAL A 29 -16.49 7.19 -1.32
C VAL A 29 -17.73 6.40 -1.74
N VAL A 30 -17.50 5.19 -2.22
CA VAL A 30 -18.53 4.28 -2.71
C VAL A 30 -18.55 2.98 -1.92
N ARG A 31 -19.64 2.23 -2.00
CA ARG A 31 -19.72 0.87 -1.45
C ARG A 31 -19.34 -0.14 -2.51
N VAL A 32 -18.45 -1.08 -2.17
CA VAL A 32 -18.01 -2.14 -3.06
C VAL A 32 -18.63 -3.47 -2.66
N HIS A 33 -19.34 -4.10 -3.60
CA HIS A 33 -19.96 -5.41 -3.46
C HIS A 33 -19.11 -6.46 -4.20
N GLY A 34 -18.01 -6.88 -3.58
CA GLY A 34 -17.07 -7.89 -4.10
C GLY A 34 -17.09 -9.21 -3.31
N ARG A 35 -17.95 -9.33 -2.28
CA ARG A 35 -18.09 -10.49 -1.40
C ARG A 35 -19.55 -10.93 -1.30
N ARG A 36 -19.76 -12.20 -0.87
CA ARG A 36 -21.12 -12.75 -0.70
C ARG A 36 -21.89 -12.12 0.46
N ARG A 37 -21.25 -11.80 1.58
CA ARG A 37 -21.94 -11.41 2.83
C ARG A 37 -21.70 -9.99 3.29
N HIS A 38 -20.54 -9.40 3.02
CA HIS A 38 -20.16 -8.10 3.53
C HIS A 38 -19.62 -7.23 2.42
N SER A 39 -20.14 -6.04 2.27
CA SER A 39 -19.57 -5.01 1.40
C SER A 39 -18.37 -4.33 2.09
N GLY A 40 -17.47 -3.79 1.30
CA GLY A 40 -16.45 -2.86 1.73
C GLY A 40 -16.71 -1.46 1.20
N SER A 41 -15.71 -0.63 1.28
CA SER A 41 -15.66 0.71 0.70
C SER A 41 -14.73 0.75 -0.50
N GLY A 42 -14.85 1.79 -1.30
CA GLY A 42 -13.91 2.15 -2.34
C GLY A 42 -13.82 3.67 -2.44
N VAL A 43 -12.74 4.16 -3.00
CA VAL A 43 -12.50 5.58 -3.27
C VAL A 43 -12.36 5.77 -4.75
N VAL A 44 -13.15 6.65 -5.33
CA VAL A 44 -12.96 7.09 -6.72
C VAL A 44 -11.67 7.90 -6.77
N TYR A 45 -10.63 7.38 -7.41
CA TYR A 45 -9.34 8.05 -7.49
C TYR A 45 -9.07 8.71 -8.84
N GLU A 46 -9.78 8.24 -9.88
CA GLU A 46 -9.87 8.82 -11.22
C GLU A 46 -11.27 8.59 -11.80
N PRO A 47 -11.69 9.33 -12.84
CA PRO A 47 -12.99 9.13 -13.46
C PRO A 47 -13.21 7.67 -13.89
N GLY A 48 -14.26 7.04 -13.38
CA GLY A 48 -14.60 5.66 -13.67
C GLY A 48 -13.68 4.60 -13.02
N LEU A 49 -12.70 5.00 -12.20
CA LEU A 49 -11.80 4.08 -11.50
C LEU A 49 -11.98 4.16 -9.99
N VAL A 50 -12.21 3.02 -9.38
CA VAL A 50 -12.41 2.86 -7.93
C VAL A 50 -11.28 2.04 -7.34
N LEU A 51 -10.56 2.63 -6.39
CA LEU A 51 -9.54 1.97 -5.59
C LEU A 51 -10.18 1.40 -4.32
N THR A 52 -9.90 0.14 -4.00
CA THR A 52 -10.44 -0.55 -2.83
C THR A 52 -9.39 -1.49 -2.24
N SER A 53 -9.70 -2.15 -1.12
CA SER A 53 -8.85 -3.23 -0.59
C SER A 53 -9.03 -4.51 -1.39
N SER A 54 -7.92 -5.20 -1.70
CA SER A 54 -7.91 -6.47 -2.43
C SER A 54 -8.78 -7.53 -1.75
N HIS A 55 -8.73 -7.61 -0.43
CA HIS A 55 -9.54 -8.56 0.31
C HIS A 55 -11.06 -8.27 0.28
N VAL A 56 -11.48 -7.09 -0.17
CA VAL A 56 -12.91 -6.75 -0.42
C VAL A 56 -13.39 -7.36 -1.74
N VAL A 57 -12.49 -7.63 -2.68
CA VAL A 57 -12.78 -8.21 -3.99
C VAL A 57 -12.41 -9.70 -3.97
N GLU A 58 -13.30 -10.54 -3.41
CA GLU A 58 -13.07 -12.00 -3.32
C GLU A 58 -13.32 -12.74 -4.64
N ARG A 59 -14.09 -12.15 -5.53
CA ARG A 59 -14.44 -12.65 -6.87
C ARG A 59 -14.15 -11.59 -7.92
N GLU A 60 -13.97 -11.98 -9.15
CA GLU A 60 -13.68 -11.07 -10.27
C GLU A 60 -14.92 -10.82 -11.13
N GLU A 61 -15.93 -11.64 -10.97
CA GLU A 61 -17.22 -11.54 -11.66
C GLU A 61 -18.32 -11.01 -10.74
N ASP A 62 -19.42 -10.52 -11.33
CA ASP A 62 -20.60 -9.99 -10.62
C ASP A 62 -20.24 -8.91 -9.58
N LEU A 63 -19.30 -8.09 -9.89
CA LEU A 63 -18.91 -6.96 -9.07
C LEU A 63 -19.88 -5.80 -9.28
N SER A 64 -20.12 -5.05 -8.23
CA SER A 64 -20.89 -3.81 -8.33
C SER A 64 -20.44 -2.79 -7.30
N VAL A 65 -20.66 -1.54 -7.64
CA VAL A 65 -20.41 -0.38 -6.80
C VAL A 65 -21.75 0.31 -6.55
N GLU A 66 -21.96 0.75 -5.31
CA GLU A 66 -23.15 1.54 -4.94
C GLU A 66 -22.67 2.94 -4.54
N THR A 67 -23.17 3.95 -5.19
CA THR A 67 -22.88 5.37 -4.98
C THR A 67 -23.62 5.93 -3.77
N GLY A 68 -23.24 7.13 -3.31
CA GLY A 68 -23.86 7.78 -2.15
C GLY A 68 -25.34 8.09 -2.32
N ASP A 69 -25.84 8.23 -3.55
CA ASP A 69 -27.25 8.39 -3.90
C ASP A 69 -28.01 7.06 -4.04
N GLY A 70 -27.34 5.92 -3.78
CA GLY A 70 -27.96 4.59 -3.77
C GLY A 70 -28.02 3.90 -5.14
N ARG A 71 -27.46 4.51 -6.21
CA ARG A 71 -27.37 3.84 -7.53
C ARG A 71 -26.38 2.69 -7.46
N LYS A 72 -26.79 1.54 -7.96
CA LYS A 72 -25.92 0.35 -8.06
C LYS A 72 -25.46 0.18 -9.50
N LEU A 73 -24.17 0.31 -9.72
CA LEU A 73 -23.52 0.26 -11.03
C LEU A 73 -22.71 -1.04 -11.13
N ALA A 74 -22.69 -1.66 -12.30
CA ALA A 74 -21.81 -2.79 -12.58
C ALA A 74 -20.34 -2.34 -12.54
N ALA A 75 -19.48 -3.18 -11.99
CA ALA A 75 -18.05 -2.93 -11.93
C ALA A 75 -17.29 -4.08 -12.60
N ARG A 76 -16.21 -3.74 -13.29
CA ARG A 76 -15.28 -4.71 -13.85
C ARG A 76 -13.99 -4.73 -13.04
N PHE A 77 -13.50 -5.93 -12.76
CA PHE A 77 -12.18 -6.09 -12.16
C PHE A 77 -11.09 -5.63 -13.14
N VAL A 78 -10.17 -4.81 -12.67
CA VAL A 78 -9.01 -4.35 -13.45
C VAL A 78 -7.76 -5.09 -13.01
N GLY A 79 -7.51 -5.14 -11.71
CA GLY A 79 -6.35 -5.82 -11.15
C GLY A 79 -6.29 -5.70 -9.64
N ARG A 80 -5.40 -6.47 -9.02
CA ARG A 80 -5.12 -6.42 -7.59
C ARG A 80 -3.65 -6.60 -7.28
N ASP A 81 -3.23 -6.03 -6.17
CA ASP A 81 -1.95 -6.32 -5.52
C ASP A 81 -2.18 -6.85 -4.10
N PRO A 82 -2.10 -8.17 -3.88
CA PRO A 82 -2.27 -8.76 -2.56
C PRO A 82 -1.23 -8.30 -1.53
N SER A 83 -0.04 -7.84 -1.95
CA SER A 83 1.01 -7.36 -1.05
C SER A 83 0.61 -6.09 -0.33
N THR A 84 0.06 -5.12 -1.07
CA THR A 84 -0.43 -3.85 -0.52
C THR A 84 -1.89 -3.93 -0.09
N ASP A 85 -2.56 -5.07 -0.35
CA ASP A 85 -4.00 -5.24 -0.15
C ASP A 85 -4.83 -4.21 -0.95
N LEU A 86 -4.42 -3.84 -2.16
CA LEU A 86 -5.13 -2.93 -3.03
C LEU A 86 -5.71 -3.64 -4.26
N ALA A 87 -6.84 -3.11 -4.76
CA ALA A 87 -7.47 -3.54 -6.01
C ALA A 87 -8.11 -2.35 -6.71
N VAL A 88 -8.16 -2.40 -8.04
CA VAL A 88 -8.80 -1.40 -8.89
C VAL A 88 -9.99 -2.03 -9.61
N LEU A 89 -11.11 -1.31 -9.60
CA LEU A 89 -12.32 -1.63 -10.34
C LEU A 89 -12.59 -0.51 -11.34
N ARG A 90 -13.08 -0.87 -12.53
CA ARG A 90 -13.62 0.06 -13.51
C ARG A 90 -15.13 0.05 -13.44
N VAL A 91 -15.72 1.22 -13.40
CA VAL A 91 -17.17 1.42 -13.31
C VAL A 91 -17.56 2.40 -14.40
N GLU A 92 -18.34 1.93 -15.36
CA GLU A 92 -18.91 2.77 -16.39
C GLU A 92 -20.05 3.61 -15.79
N ASP A 93 -20.29 4.79 -16.31
CA ASP A 93 -21.33 5.73 -15.86
C ASP A 93 -21.23 6.16 -14.38
N LEU A 94 -20.04 6.08 -13.80
CA LEU A 94 -19.77 6.55 -12.46
C LEU A 94 -19.63 8.08 -12.46
N ASP A 95 -20.67 8.75 -12.03
CA ASP A 95 -20.76 10.21 -11.93
C ASP A 95 -20.34 10.71 -10.53
N ALA A 96 -19.25 10.14 -10.01
CA ALA A 96 -18.66 10.56 -8.74
C ALA A 96 -17.28 11.17 -9.00
N GLY A 97 -17.05 12.34 -8.44
CA GLY A 97 -15.76 13.03 -8.57
C GLY A 97 -14.62 12.26 -7.93
N ALA A 98 -13.42 12.38 -8.48
CA ALA A 98 -12.22 11.80 -7.90
C ALA A 98 -11.85 12.49 -6.58
N ALA A 99 -11.42 11.71 -5.60
CA ALA A 99 -10.94 12.23 -4.32
C ALA A 99 -9.60 12.96 -4.51
N ALA A 100 -9.41 14.04 -3.75
CA ALA A 100 -8.11 14.69 -3.63
C ALA A 100 -7.20 13.87 -2.71
N PHE A 101 -6.02 13.51 -3.18
CA PHE A 101 -5.00 12.83 -2.38
C PHE A 101 -4.05 13.85 -1.77
N ALA A 102 -3.67 13.64 -0.52
CA ALA A 102 -2.73 14.50 0.17
C ALA A 102 -1.33 14.40 -0.47
N GLU A 103 -0.66 15.54 -0.56
CA GLU A 103 0.75 15.61 -0.92
C GLU A 103 1.62 15.44 0.34
N GLY A 104 2.70 14.66 0.21
CA GLY A 104 3.65 14.40 1.29
C GLY A 104 3.17 13.38 2.32
N GLU A 105 4.02 13.15 3.34
CA GLU A 105 3.76 12.19 4.39
C GLU A 105 2.96 12.82 5.54
N PRO A 106 1.99 12.09 6.11
CA PRO A 106 1.29 12.56 7.29
C PRO A 106 2.23 12.60 8.50
N ARG A 107 1.97 13.55 9.41
CA ARG A 107 2.76 13.69 10.64
C ARG A 107 2.08 12.99 11.80
N ILE A 108 2.86 12.33 12.65
CA ILE A 108 2.37 11.78 13.92
C ILE A 108 1.75 12.91 14.75
N GLY A 109 0.56 12.65 15.33
CA GLY A 109 -0.25 13.63 16.05
C GLY A 109 -1.18 14.49 15.16
N GLN A 110 -1.10 14.37 13.84
CA GLN A 110 -2.03 15.02 12.91
C GLN A 110 -3.44 14.42 13.05
N LEU A 111 -4.47 15.27 13.10
CA LEU A 111 -5.87 14.82 13.06
C LEU A 111 -6.14 14.02 11.80
N ALA A 112 -6.83 12.90 11.96
CA ALA A 112 -7.20 12.01 10.87
C ALA A 112 -8.61 11.46 11.07
N LEU A 113 -9.37 11.38 9.98
CA LEU A 113 -10.71 10.81 9.97
C LEU A 113 -10.71 9.55 9.10
N ALA A 114 -11.11 8.44 9.67
CA ALA A 114 -11.37 7.23 8.91
C ALA A 114 -12.80 7.30 8.34
N VAL A 115 -12.93 7.22 7.02
CA VAL A 115 -14.21 7.35 6.32
C VAL A 115 -14.48 6.12 5.47
N GLY A 116 -15.67 5.55 5.64
CA GLY A 116 -16.11 4.40 4.86
C GLY A 116 -17.57 4.49 4.50
N SER A 117 -18.00 3.65 3.56
CA SER A 117 -19.40 3.52 3.16
C SER A 117 -20.21 2.86 4.28
N ARG A 118 -21.47 3.20 4.40
CA ARG A 118 -22.38 2.60 5.37
C ARG A 118 -22.99 1.30 4.85
N ALA A 119 -23.24 0.34 5.73
CA ALA A 119 -23.85 -0.95 5.37
C ALA A 119 -25.33 -0.85 4.91
N ARG A 120 -26.06 0.19 5.35
CA ARG A 120 -27.43 0.51 4.91
C ARG A 120 -27.69 2.01 5.11
N GLY A 121 -28.32 2.67 4.14
CA GLY A 121 -28.70 4.09 4.17
C GLY A 121 -27.70 5.02 3.47
N ASP A 122 -28.05 6.27 3.34
CA ASP A 122 -27.53 7.25 2.38
C ASP A 122 -26.27 8.00 2.86
N LYS A 123 -25.69 7.67 4.00
CA LYS A 123 -24.60 8.44 4.56
C LYS A 123 -23.37 7.58 4.88
N HIS A 124 -22.22 8.19 4.71
CA HIS A 124 -20.93 7.63 5.12
C HIS A 124 -20.83 7.49 6.63
N ARG A 125 -19.90 6.67 7.09
CA ARG A 125 -19.50 6.61 8.49
C ARG A 125 -18.11 7.17 8.62
N ALA A 126 -17.89 7.97 9.64
CA ALA A 126 -16.58 8.50 9.95
C ALA A 126 -16.23 8.30 11.43
N THR A 127 -14.94 8.15 11.71
CA THR A 127 -14.40 8.14 13.07
C THR A 127 -13.18 9.03 13.13
N LEU A 128 -13.05 9.81 14.18
CA LEU A 128 -11.95 10.72 14.42
C LEU A 128 -10.86 10.01 15.23
N GLY A 129 -9.62 10.31 14.90
CA GLY A 129 -8.43 9.97 15.65
C GLY A 129 -7.26 10.86 15.24
N VAL A 130 -6.07 10.46 15.64
CA VAL A 130 -4.81 11.07 15.21
C VAL A 130 -3.93 10.03 14.53
N VAL A 131 -3.05 10.47 13.65
CA VAL A 131 -1.98 9.62 13.14
C VAL A 131 -1.07 9.24 14.30
N SER A 132 -1.11 7.97 14.70
CA SER A 132 -0.34 7.44 15.84
C SER A 132 1.02 6.88 15.43
N SER A 133 1.15 6.41 14.17
CA SER A 133 2.41 5.92 13.62
C SER A 133 2.43 6.07 12.09
N VAL A 134 3.60 6.38 11.57
CA VAL A 134 3.94 6.28 10.14
C VAL A 134 5.21 5.45 10.07
N GLY A 135 5.16 4.32 9.41
CA GLY A 135 6.26 3.38 9.44
C GLY A 135 6.28 2.45 8.23
N GLY A 136 7.21 1.56 8.25
CA GLY A 136 7.41 0.48 7.30
C GLY A 136 8.75 -0.17 7.49
N PRO A 137 8.94 -1.30 6.89
CA PRO A 137 7.96 -2.16 6.22
C PRO A 137 7.14 -3.00 7.20
N MET A 138 5.95 -3.45 6.80
CA MET A 138 5.09 -4.29 7.64
C MET A 138 4.51 -5.47 6.86
N ARG A 139 4.47 -6.66 7.47
CA ARG A 139 3.86 -7.85 6.88
C ARG A 139 2.34 -7.80 6.98
N THR A 140 1.67 -8.15 5.90
CA THR A 140 0.23 -8.36 5.89
C THR A 140 -0.12 -9.77 6.35
N TRP A 141 -1.32 -9.98 6.87
CA TRP A 141 -1.81 -11.32 7.31
C TRP A 141 -1.87 -12.35 6.16
N ARG A 142 -1.81 -11.90 4.91
CA ARG A 142 -1.83 -12.74 3.70
C ARG A 142 -0.43 -13.02 3.15
N GLY A 143 0.63 -12.73 3.92
CA GLY A 143 2.01 -13.02 3.55
C GLY A 143 2.65 -11.97 2.64
N GLY A 144 1.92 -10.89 2.28
CA GLY A 144 2.49 -9.74 1.58
C GLY A 144 3.25 -8.83 2.54
N ARG A 145 4.06 -7.94 2.00
CA ARG A 145 4.75 -6.88 2.73
C ARG A 145 4.43 -5.54 2.11
N VAL A 146 4.15 -4.57 2.95
CA VAL A 146 3.93 -3.19 2.56
C VAL A 146 5.13 -2.37 2.96
N GLU A 147 5.67 -1.61 2.01
CA GLU A 147 6.84 -0.74 2.23
C GLU A 147 6.59 0.32 3.31
N ARG A 148 5.37 0.88 3.31
CA ARG A 148 4.96 1.98 4.20
C ARG A 148 3.50 1.80 4.63
N TYR A 149 3.20 2.16 5.86
CA TYR A 149 1.83 2.20 6.39
C TYR A 149 1.59 3.45 7.22
N ILE A 150 0.33 3.81 7.37
CA ILE A 150 -0.15 4.79 8.34
C ILE A 150 -1.01 4.04 9.35
N GLN A 151 -0.80 4.31 10.64
CA GLN A 151 -1.69 3.88 11.71
C GLN A 151 -2.32 5.11 12.36
N ALA A 152 -3.63 5.07 12.56
CA ALA A 152 -4.36 6.05 13.35
C ALA A 152 -5.15 5.34 14.44
N ASP A 153 -5.37 6.01 15.56
CA ASP A 153 -6.17 5.50 16.68
C ASP A 153 -7.68 5.63 16.46
N ALA A 154 -8.09 6.09 15.26
CA ALA A 154 -9.48 6.05 14.83
C ALA A 154 -10.02 4.61 14.82
N THR A 155 -11.27 4.42 15.24
CA THR A 155 -11.90 3.09 15.28
C THR A 155 -12.36 2.66 13.88
N PRO A 156 -11.80 1.58 13.29
CA PRO A 156 -12.27 1.08 12.00
C PRO A 156 -13.53 0.22 12.20
N TYR A 157 -14.66 0.64 11.67
CA TYR A 157 -15.88 -0.18 11.67
C TYR A 157 -15.90 -1.18 10.51
N PRO A 158 -16.68 -2.28 10.64
CA PRO A 158 -16.93 -3.19 9.53
C PRO A 158 -17.42 -2.43 8.29
N GLY A 159 -16.79 -2.70 7.14
CA GLY A 159 -17.07 -2.01 5.88
C GLY A 159 -16.12 -0.85 5.57
N PHE A 160 -15.23 -0.44 6.48
CA PHE A 160 -14.26 0.64 6.23
C PHE A 160 -13.10 0.23 5.30
N SER A 161 -12.79 -1.05 5.18
CA SER A 161 -11.74 -1.54 4.26
C SER A 161 -12.01 -1.06 2.83
N GLY A 162 -11.01 -0.46 2.21
CA GLY A 162 -11.08 0.19 0.91
C GLY A 162 -11.57 1.64 0.95
N GLY A 163 -12.01 2.15 2.11
CA GLY A 163 -12.32 3.56 2.32
C GLY A 163 -11.08 4.41 2.53
N SER A 164 -11.25 5.64 2.95
CA SER A 164 -10.18 6.62 3.08
C SER A 164 -9.87 6.96 4.54
N LEU A 165 -8.57 7.10 4.84
CA LEU A 165 -8.09 7.91 5.96
C LEU A 165 -7.82 9.31 5.41
N ILE A 166 -8.42 10.35 5.96
CA ILE A 166 -8.33 11.72 5.45
C ILE A 166 -7.75 12.69 6.48
N ASP A 167 -7.23 13.81 6.01
CA ASP A 167 -6.87 14.95 6.84
C ASP A 167 -8.09 15.85 7.15
N ALA A 168 -7.90 16.87 7.96
CA ALA A 168 -8.94 17.84 8.31
C ALA A 168 -9.41 18.72 7.13
N ARG A 169 -8.81 18.59 5.94
CA ARG A 169 -9.21 19.28 4.70
C ARG A 169 -9.95 18.35 3.73
N GLY A 170 -10.15 17.10 4.12
CA GLY A 170 -10.78 16.08 3.30
C GLY A 170 -9.87 15.48 2.21
N ASN A 171 -8.54 15.65 2.32
CA ASN A 171 -7.60 15.00 1.40
C ASN A 171 -7.26 13.60 1.91
N VAL A 172 -7.18 12.64 1.00
CA VAL A 172 -6.89 11.24 1.32
C VAL A 172 -5.43 11.09 1.73
N LEU A 173 -5.18 10.76 2.99
CA LEU A 173 -3.86 10.40 3.52
C LEU A 173 -3.48 8.97 3.14
N GLY A 174 -4.48 8.09 3.00
CA GLY A 174 -4.28 6.69 2.62
C GLY A 174 -5.57 5.90 2.49
N ILE A 175 -5.46 4.67 1.97
CA ILE A 175 -6.57 3.74 1.78
C ILE A 175 -6.63 2.78 2.96
N LEU A 176 -7.79 2.73 3.63
CA LEU A 176 -8.02 1.91 4.81
C LEU A 176 -8.00 0.41 4.48
N THR A 177 -7.32 -0.35 5.33
CA THR A 177 -7.28 -1.80 5.24
C THR A 177 -7.34 -2.45 6.62
N SER A 178 -7.97 -3.61 6.73
CA SER A 178 -7.91 -4.50 7.91
C SER A 178 -6.84 -5.58 7.77
N GLY A 179 -6.04 -5.54 6.69
CA GLY A 179 -5.00 -6.53 6.39
C GLY A 179 -3.78 -6.52 7.32
N PHE A 180 -3.65 -5.54 8.22
CA PHE A 180 -2.48 -5.41 9.12
C PHE A 180 -2.78 -5.70 10.59
N GLY A 181 -4.03 -5.64 11.02
CA GLY A 181 -4.37 -5.84 12.43
C GLY A 181 -5.79 -5.38 12.78
N ARG A 182 -6.14 -5.56 14.05
CA ARG A 182 -7.40 -5.12 14.62
C ARG A 182 -7.15 -4.08 15.71
N GLY A 183 -8.14 -3.22 15.95
CA GLY A 183 -8.12 -2.26 17.06
C GLY A 183 -7.60 -0.87 16.72
N ALA A 184 -6.98 -0.67 15.56
CA ALA A 184 -6.56 0.62 15.05
C ALA A 184 -6.89 0.72 13.55
N ALA A 185 -7.01 1.93 13.02
CA ALA A 185 -7.15 2.16 11.59
C ALA A 185 -5.76 2.10 10.94
N PHE A 186 -5.57 1.13 10.05
CA PHE A 186 -4.39 1.05 9.20
C PHE A 186 -4.74 1.52 7.78
N ALA A 187 -3.83 2.22 7.15
CA ALA A 187 -3.99 2.68 5.78
C ALA A 187 -2.70 2.54 4.97
N ILE A 188 -2.87 2.25 3.68
CA ILE A 188 -1.81 2.33 2.69
C ILE A 188 -1.62 3.81 2.33
N PRO A 189 -0.43 4.40 2.47
CA PRO A 189 -0.19 5.82 2.22
C PRO A 189 -0.60 6.25 0.81
N ALA A 190 -1.12 7.47 0.69
CA ALA A 190 -1.66 8.05 -0.54
C ALA A 190 -0.74 7.88 -1.76
N ALA A 191 0.54 8.24 -1.62
CA ALA A 191 1.52 8.14 -2.71
C ALA A 191 1.73 6.68 -3.17
N LEU A 192 1.82 5.72 -2.23
CA LEU A 192 1.94 4.30 -2.55
C LEU A 192 0.65 3.78 -3.19
N ALA A 193 -0.50 4.16 -2.65
CA ALA A 193 -1.80 3.72 -3.14
C ALA A 193 -2.05 4.17 -4.59
N ARG A 194 -1.71 5.43 -4.93
CA ARG A 194 -1.81 5.93 -6.32
C ARG A 194 -0.86 5.17 -7.25
N ARG A 195 0.41 5.05 -6.90
CA ARG A 195 1.41 4.33 -7.71
C ARG A 195 0.98 2.89 -8.04
N VAL A 196 0.45 2.18 -7.03
CA VAL A 196 -0.10 0.83 -7.22
C VAL A 196 -1.35 0.88 -8.10
N ALA A 197 -2.28 1.79 -7.84
CA ALA A 197 -3.52 1.92 -8.60
C ALA A 197 -3.25 2.22 -10.09
N ASP A 198 -2.32 3.13 -10.39
CA ASP A 198 -1.92 3.47 -11.76
C ASP A 198 -1.32 2.25 -12.49
N SER A 199 -0.43 1.50 -11.80
CA SER A 199 0.13 0.26 -12.36
C SER A 199 -0.95 -0.80 -12.64
N LEU A 200 -1.92 -0.96 -11.73
CA LEU A 200 -3.05 -1.87 -11.93
C LEU A 200 -3.96 -1.40 -13.06
N ALA A 201 -4.24 -0.09 -13.16
CA ALA A 201 -5.09 0.47 -14.22
C ALA A 201 -4.50 0.32 -15.62
N GLU A 202 -3.18 0.45 -15.75
CA GLU A 202 -2.47 0.33 -17.02
C GLU A 202 -2.24 -1.12 -17.46
N ARG A 203 -1.92 -2.02 -16.52
CA ARG A 203 -1.38 -3.37 -16.82
C ARG A 203 -2.15 -4.52 -16.18
N GLY A 204 -3.08 -4.25 -15.28
CA GLY A 204 -3.80 -5.27 -14.51
C GLY A 204 -2.99 -5.89 -13.37
N SER A 205 -1.68 -5.63 -13.29
CA SER A 205 -0.77 -6.18 -12.29
C SER A 205 0.28 -5.15 -11.86
N VAL A 206 0.89 -5.39 -10.70
CA VAL A 206 2.08 -4.65 -10.25
C VAL A 206 3.31 -5.47 -10.63
N ARG A 207 4.20 -4.86 -11.40
CA ARG A 207 5.47 -5.50 -11.77
C ARG A 207 6.30 -5.80 -10.53
N ARG A 208 6.68 -7.05 -10.37
CA ARG A 208 7.60 -7.50 -9.33
C ARG A 208 8.88 -8.00 -9.96
N GLY A 209 9.97 -7.41 -9.49
CA GLY A 209 11.26 -7.87 -9.89
C GLY A 209 11.56 -9.25 -9.31
N TYR A 210 12.24 -10.04 -10.11
CA TYR A 210 12.58 -11.42 -9.83
C TYR A 210 14.03 -11.68 -10.21
N LEU A 211 14.77 -12.34 -9.32
CA LEU A 211 16.14 -12.80 -9.58
C LEU A 211 16.23 -14.29 -9.78
N GLY A 212 15.32 -15.07 -9.22
CA GLY A 212 15.33 -16.54 -9.29
C GLY A 212 16.32 -17.18 -8.35
N ILE A 213 16.39 -16.68 -7.10
CA ILE A 213 17.20 -17.28 -6.04
C ILE A 213 16.35 -17.77 -4.90
N LEU A 214 16.78 -18.86 -4.27
CA LEU A 214 16.39 -19.24 -2.93
C LEU A 214 17.46 -18.71 -1.97
N SER A 215 17.06 -17.98 -0.92
CA SER A 215 18.01 -17.34 -0.03
C SER A 215 17.62 -17.45 1.43
N GLN A 216 18.62 -17.36 2.31
CA GLN A 216 18.45 -17.34 3.75
C GLN A 216 19.22 -16.15 4.36
N PRO A 217 18.61 -15.38 5.28
CA PRO A 217 19.35 -14.35 6.00
C PRO A 217 20.50 -14.93 6.80
N VAL A 218 21.69 -14.32 6.67
CA VAL A 218 22.89 -14.69 7.41
C VAL A 218 23.56 -13.45 7.99
N ARG A 219 24.31 -13.62 9.09
CA ARG A 219 25.15 -12.53 9.60
C ARG A 219 26.47 -12.51 8.85
N LEU A 220 26.88 -11.32 8.46
CA LEU A 220 28.22 -11.07 7.97
C LEU A 220 29.20 -10.94 9.14
N PRO A 221 30.42 -11.47 9.04
CA PRO A 221 31.42 -11.31 10.08
C PRO A 221 31.83 -9.82 10.24
N ASP A 222 31.94 -9.37 11.48
CA ASP A 222 32.37 -8.00 11.79
C ASP A 222 33.81 -7.77 11.28
N GLY A 223 34.05 -6.65 10.61
CA GLY A 223 35.40 -6.22 10.18
C GLY A 223 36.04 -7.05 9.08
N GLY A 224 35.25 -7.75 8.26
CA GLY A 224 35.74 -8.58 7.16
C GLY A 224 36.41 -7.79 6.03
N ARG A 225 37.10 -8.50 5.12
CA ARG A 225 37.77 -7.97 3.91
C ARG A 225 36.82 -7.29 2.93
N THR A 226 35.53 -7.33 3.18
CA THR A 226 34.46 -6.86 2.27
C THR A 226 34.26 -5.34 2.29
N GLY A 227 34.71 -4.63 3.33
CA GLY A 227 34.44 -3.20 3.50
C GLY A 227 32.98 -2.83 3.74
N LEU A 228 32.11 -3.81 3.93
CA LEU A 228 30.67 -3.61 4.19
C LEU A 228 30.45 -3.19 5.65
N ILE A 229 29.57 -2.20 5.85
CA ILE A 229 29.23 -1.68 7.20
C ILE A 229 28.03 -2.47 7.78
N GLN A 230 27.19 -3.06 6.90
CA GLN A 230 26.02 -3.85 7.27
C GLN A 230 26.39 -5.15 7.99
N ARG A 231 25.47 -5.64 8.82
CA ARG A 231 25.66 -6.86 9.62
C ARG A 231 24.96 -8.10 9.05
N GLY A 232 24.12 -7.93 8.04
CA GLY A 232 23.33 -8.96 7.40
C GLY A 232 23.63 -9.11 5.92
N GLY A 233 23.19 -10.23 5.35
CA GLY A 233 23.17 -10.52 3.93
C GLY A 233 22.32 -11.75 3.64
N LEU A 234 22.08 -12.06 2.37
CA LEU A 234 21.29 -13.21 1.95
C LEU A 234 22.19 -14.29 1.34
N LEU A 235 22.40 -15.37 2.08
CA LEU A 235 23.06 -16.58 1.54
C LEU A 235 22.18 -17.19 0.45
N VAL A 236 22.70 -17.31 -0.75
CA VAL A 236 22.06 -17.99 -1.88
C VAL A 236 22.19 -19.49 -1.65
N VAL A 237 21.06 -20.16 -1.44
CA VAL A 237 20.99 -21.62 -1.21
C VAL A 237 20.43 -22.37 -2.43
N GLY A 238 19.94 -21.64 -3.43
CA GLY A 238 19.50 -22.17 -4.71
C GLY A 238 19.43 -21.09 -5.77
N VAL A 239 19.69 -21.43 -7.01
CA VAL A 239 19.54 -20.57 -8.20
C VAL A 239 18.71 -21.36 -9.21
N GLU A 240 17.61 -20.76 -9.69
CA GLU A 240 16.76 -21.38 -10.70
C GLU A 240 17.47 -21.37 -12.07
N ASP A 241 17.39 -22.47 -12.80
CA ASP A 241 17.98 -22.57 -14.14
C ASP A 241 17.36 -21.55 -15.11
N GLY A 242 18.20 -20.85 -15.86
CA GLY A 242 17.77 -19.81 -16.81
C GLY A 242 17.23 -18.54 -16.17
N SER A 243 17.30 -18.42 -14.84
CA SER A 243 16.87 -17.22 -14.11
C SER A 243 17.80 -16.03 -14.35
N PRO A 244 17.33 -14.79 -14.06
CA PRO A 244 18.18 -13.60 -14.04
C PRO A 244 19.47 -13.76 -13.24
N ALA A 245 19.38 -14.34 -12.05
CA ALA A 245 20.53 -14.59 -11.19
C ALA A 245 21.52 -15.60 -11.82
N GLY A 246 21.01 -16.71 -12.35
CA GLY A 246 21.84 -17.71 -13.02
C GLY A 246 22.55 -17.13 -14.25
N ASN A 247 21.82 -16.39 -15.10
CA ASN A 247 22.39 -15.71 -16.27
C ASN A 247 23.39 -14.61 -15.89
N GLY A 248 23.19 -13.95 -14.73
CA GLY A 248 24.09 -12.94 -14.19
C GLY A 248 25.32 -13.50 -13.44
N GLY A 249 25.41 -14.85 -13.33
CA GLY A 249 26.57 -15.52 -12.73
C GLY A 249 26.52 -15.67 -11.20
N LEU A 250 25.34 -15.52 -10.56
CA LEU A 250 25.16 -15.90 -9.16
C LEU A 250 25.20 -17.41 -9.01
N ILE A 251 25.81 -17.89 -7.95
CA ILE A 251 25.92 -19.31 -7.62
C ILE A 251 25.50 -19.58 -6.17
N VAL A 252 25.18 -20.82 -5.89
CA VAL A 252 24.93 -21.29 -4.53
C VAL A 252 26.19 -21.06 -3.68
N GLY A 253 26.03 -20.49 -2.48
CA GLY A 253 27.12 -20.13 -1.60
C GLY A 253 27.52 -18.64 -1.65
N ASP A 254 27.03 -17.87 -2.62
CA ASP A 254 27.15 -16.41 -2.59
C ASP A 254 26.35 -15.83 -1.44
N ILE A 255 26.83 -14.74 -0.86
CA ILE A 255 26.04 -13.93 0.08
C ILE A 255 25.73 -12.61 -0.61
N LEU A 256 24.48 -12.44 -1.07
CA LEU A 256 24.02 -11.18 -1.65
C LEU A 256 24.00 -10.12 -0.57
N ALA A 257 24.78 -9.07 -0.76
CA ALA A 257 24.97 -8.01 0.23
C ALA A 257 24.44 -6.65 -0.25
N THR A 258 24.53 -6.32 -1.55
CA THR A 258 24.05 -5.04 -2.07
C THR A 258 23.32 -5.21 -3.40
N LEU A 259 22.40 -4.28 -3.69
CA LEU A 259 21.75 -4.12 -4.99
C LEU A 259 21.76 -2.61 -5.35
N ASP A 260 22.40 -2.26 -6.47
CA ASP A 260 22.70 -0.85 -6.86
C ASP A 260 23.37 -0.06 -5.73
N GLY A 261 24.28 -0.69 -5.00
CA GLY A 261 25.00 -0.09 -3.86
C GLY A 261 24.15 0.07 -2.59
N GLN A 262 22.87 -0.28 -2.63
CA GLN A 262 22.01 -0.26 -1.43
C GLN A 262 22.15 -1.58 -0.67
N PRO A 263 22.25 -1.56 0.68
CA PRO A 263 22.42 -2.76 1.49
C PRO A 263 21.20 -3.67 1.40
N VAL A 264 21.47 -4.98 1.38
CA VAL A 264 20.48 -6.06 1.46
C VAL A 264 20.86 -6.90 2.66
N GLU A 265 20.14 -6.76 3.77
CA GLU A 265 20.39 -7.51 5.00
C GLU A 265 19.44 -8.70 5.14
N ASP A 266 18.25 -8.61 4.55
CA ASP A 266 17.24 -9.67 4.57
C ASP A 266 16.47 -9.78 3.23
N THR A 267 15.62 -10.79 3.14
CA THR A 267 14.78 -11.02 1.95
C THR A 267 13.86 -9.85 1.65
N ASP A 268 13.49 -9.13 2.68
CA ASP A 268 12.54 -8.04 2.60
C ASP A 268 13.19 -6.81 1.96
N ASP A 269 14.45 -6.53 2.28
CA ASP A 269 15.24 -5.49 1.60
C ASP A 269 15.37 -5.80 0.11
N LEU A 270 15.70 -7.07 -0.21
CA LEU A 270 15.81 -7.51 -1.60
C LEU A 270 14.50 -7.30 -2.37
N LEU A 271 13.37 -7.75 -1.83
CA LEU A 271 12.07 -7.61 -2.47
C LEU A 271 11.68 -6.14 -2.67
N THR A 272 12.00 -5.27 -1.70
CA THR A 272 11.76 -3.83 -1.82
C THR A 272 12.59 -3.21 -2.94
N LEU A 273 13.86 -3.59 -3.04
CA LEU A 273 14.76 -3.09 -4.07
C LEU A 273 14.44 -3.62 -5.47
N LEU A 274 13.79 -4.77 -5.58
CA LEU A 274 13.41 -5.37 -6.87
C LEU A 274 12.09 -4.83 -7.44
N THR A 275 11.40 -3.91 -6.77
CA THR A 275 10.12 -3.35 -7.25
C THR A 275 10.30 -2.15 -8.18
N GLY A 276 9.25 -1.83 -8.94
CA GLY A 276 9.14 -0.61 -9.73
C GLY A 276 10.05 -0.59 -10.97
N ASP A 277 10.81 0.50 -11.12
CA ASP A 277 11.57 0.79 -12.34
C ASP A 277 12.77 -0.14 -12.62
N ARG A 278 13.12 -1.01 -11.68
CA ARG A 278 14.21 -1.97 -11.85
C ARG A 278 13.83 -3.21 -12.67
N VAL A 279 12.52 -3.51 -12.76
CA VAL A 279 12.05 -4.65 -13.55
C VAL A 279 12.42 -4.46 -15.03
N GLY A 280 13.09 -5.45 -15.60
CA GLY A 280 13.59 -5.42 -16.99
C GLY A 280 14.88 -4.63 -17.18
N ARG A 281 15.51 -4.11 -16.11
CA ARG A 281 16.79 -3.39 -16.19
C ARG A 281 17.92 -4.22 -15.58
N ALA A 282 19.15 -3.96 -16.06
CA ALA A 282 20.34 -4.44 -15.41
C ALA A 282 20.59 -3.63 -14.12
N VAL A 283 20.86 -4.35 -13.04
CA VAL A 283 21.19 -3.82 -11.72
C VAL A 283 22.55 -4.36 -11.29
N SER A 284 23.28 -3.57 -10.53
CA SER A 284 24.55 -3.97 -9.95
C SER A 284 24.30 -4.77 -8.66
N VAL A 285 24.69 -6.04 -8.64
CA VAL A 285 24.53 -6.94 -7.50
C VAL A 285 25.89 -7.20 -6.86
N GLY A 286 26.06 -6.77 -5.61
CA GLY A 286 27.26 -7.06 -4.82
C GLY A 286 27.07 -8.32 -3.98
N VAL A 287 27.93 -9.30 -4.17
CA VAL A 287 27.94 -10.56 -3.42
C VAL A 287 29.27 -10.78 -2.72
N VAL A 288 29.23 -11.42 -1.55
CA VAL A 288 30.42 -11.93 -0.90
C VAL A 288 30.63 -13.37 -1.36
N ARG A 289 31.70 -13.62 -2.10
CA ARG A 289 32.09 -14.92 -2.64
C ARG A 289 33.51 -15.27 -2.15
N GLY A 290 33.67 -16.38 -1.45
CA GLY A 290 34.97 -16.75 -0.89
C GLY A 290 35.58 -15.74 0.10
N GLY A 291 34.75 -14.89 0.72
CA GLY A 291 35.17 -13.85 1.67
C GLY A 291 35.55 -12.51 1.02
N GLU A 292 35.41 -12.36 -0.29
CA GLU A 292 35.67 -11.13 -1.03
C GLU A 292 34.40 -10.57 -1.65
N LEU A 293 34.26 -9.24 -1.67
CA LEU A 293 33.13 -8.56 -2.33
C LEU A 293 33.36 -8.57 -3.85
N THR A 294 32.44 -9.19 -4.58
CA THR A 294 32.40 -9.22 -6.04
C THR A 294 31.14 -8.57 -6.53
N THR A 295 31.20 -7.77 -7.56
CA THR A 295 30.05 -7.10 -8.18
C THR A 295 29.79 -7.68 -9.55
N MET A 296 28.50 -7.93 -9.87
CA MET A 296 28.06 -8.44 -11.16
C MET A 296 26.77 -7.73 -11.61
N GLU A 297 26.56 -7.68 -12.92
CA GLU A 297 25.35 -7.12 -13.52
C GLU A 297 24.31 -8.23 -13.70
N VAL A 298 23.10 -7.99 -13.19
CA VAL A 298 21.98 -8.93 -13.30
C VAL A 298 20.77 -8.21 -13.87
N SER A 299 20.22 -8.70 -14.97
CA SER A 299 18.96 -8.16 -15.51
C SER A 299 17.78 -8.66 -14.67
N VAL A 300 17.10 -7.73 -14.00
CA VAL A 300 15.94 -8.07 -13.14
C VAL A 300 14.83 -8.63 -14.03
N GLY A 301 14.41 -9.86 -13.79
CA GLY A 301 13.25 -10.44 -14.44
C GLY A 301 11.94 -9.90 -13.88
N GLU A 302 10.85 -10.22 -14.55
CA GLU A 302 9.50 -9.96 -14.10
C GLU A 302 8.84 -11.29 -13.71
N ARG A 303 8.20 -11.30 -12.53
CA ARG A 303 7.38 -12.43 -12.10
C ARG A 303 5.93 -11.94 -11.94
N ASP A 304 5.00 -12.66 -12.57
CA ASP A 304 3.56 -12.45 -12.44
C ASP A 304 3.04 -12.83 -11.05
#